data_856cebddba47f1cff352b92153710200
#
_entry.id   856cebddba47f1cff352b92153710200
#
_cell.length_a   1.000
_cell.length_b   1.000
_cell.length_c   1.000
_cell.angle_alpha   90.00
_cell.angle_beta   90.00
_cell.angle_gamma   90.00
#
_symmetry.space_group_name_H-M   'P 1'
#
loop_
_entity.id
_entity.type
_entity.pdbx_description
1 polymer ?
#
loop_
_entity_poly.entity_id
_entity_poly.type
_entity_poly.pdbx_seq_one_letter_code
_entity_poly.pdbx_strand_id
1 'polypeptide(L)'
;MKAVRVTRIGGPEVIEVQDIAVPSPGPDEVLVHVYAAGVAPWDAIIREGRSEVSPQPPLTLGSDLAGVVERVGDGVTGFRAGDSVYGVTNPQFVGAQAEFAVCKSNMITLKPGVLDDLEAGSAPVIAVTAWQMIFEYAQSKRGDTVLVVGAAGNVGAYAVQMAVSSGITVVAVARQKDDDFLRKLGANVIAHSDGPDVVRELPQVDAILDLVGGETLQQAATALKQRGKLISVVSQQSLPNRKDVDPVFFYADVTTARLQFLNEMFERGRITPRVGSVLPLEEARRAYELLAGAPHDRGKIMLRVR
;
A
#
# COMPACT_ATOMS: atom_id res chain seq x y z
N MET A 1 -27.07 -1.97 -4.43
CA MET A 1 -25.86 -2.57 -3.83
C MET A 1 -25.46 -1.78 -2.59
N LYS A 2 -24.92 -2.46 -1.59
CA LYS A 2 -24.31 -1.78 -0.44
C LYS A 2 -22.96 -1.16 -0.79
N ALA A 3 -22.69 0.04 -0.25
CA ALA A 3 -21.43 0.76 -0.43
C ALA A 3 -21.10 1.61 0.80
N VAL A 4 -19.82 1.71 1.10
CA VAL A 4 -19.27 2.59 2.17
C VAL A 4 -19.19 4.00 1.64
N ARG A 5 -20.10 4.85 2.10
CA ARG A 5 -20.30 6.22 1.60
C ARG A 5 -19.86 7.26 2.59
N VAL A 6 -19.35 8.34 2.05
CA VAL A 6 -19.19 9.62 2.76
C VAL A 6 -19.89 10.71 1.95
N THR A 7 -20.78 11.45 2.60
CA THR A 7 -21.59 12.52 1.98
C THR A 7 -21.07 13.91 2.30
N ARG A 8 -20.19 14.03 3.29
CA ARG A 8 -19.53 15.26 3.73
C ARG A 8 -18.14 14.96 4.28
N ILE A 9 -17.29 15.94 4.32
CA ILE A 9 -15.97 15.87 4.95
C ILE A 9 -16.14 15.67 6.46
N GLY A 10 -15.26 14.83 7.06
CA GLY A 10 -15.26 14.59 8.51
C GLY A 10 -14.38 13.42 8.94
N GLY A 11 -14.46 13.09 10.23
CA GLY A 11 -13.82 11.92 10.83
C GLY A 11 -14.57 10.61 10.50
N PRO A 12 -14.25 9.49 11.18
CA PRO A 12 -14.92 8.21 10.95
C PRO A 12 -16.47 8.24 11.13
N GLU A 13 -16.97 9.20 11.88
CA GLU A 13 -18.40 9.39 12.15
C GLU A 13 -19.25 9.71 10.91
N VAL A 14 -18.62 10.20 9.83
CA VAL A 14 -19.34 10.51 8.57
C VAL A 14 -19.47 9.32 7.65
N ILE A 15 -18.91 8.17 8.02
CA ILE A 15 -18.95 6.93 7.23
C ILE A 15 -20.29 6.24 7.46
N GLU A 16 -20.98 5.94 6.37
CA GLU A 16 -22.25 5.23 6.35
C GLU A 16 -22.22 4.11 5.32
N VAL A 17 -22.89 3.01 5.59
CA VAL A 17 -23.20 1.99 4.56
C VAL A 17 -24.57 2.30 3.99
N GLN A 18 -24.63 2.56 2.69
CA GLN A 18 -25.83 2.97 1.99
C GLN A 18 -26.13 2.05 0.81
N ASP A 19 -27.40 1.89 0.49
CA ASP A 19 -27.82 1.25 -0.74
C ASP A 19 -27.80 2.26 -1.90
N ILE A 20 -27.02 1.92 -2.93
CA ILE A 20 -26.88 2.73 -4.15
C ILE A 20 -27.12 1.87 -5.40
N ALA A 21 -27.31 2.50 -6.55
CA ALA A 21 -27.39 1.79 -7.82
C ALA A 21 -26.06 1.08 -8.15
N VAL A 22 -26.11 -0.10 -8.78
CA VAL A 22 -24.92 -0.76 -9.31
C VAL A 22 -24.42 0.07 -10.50
N PRO A 23 -23.13 0.47 -10.51
CA PRO A 23 -22.59 1.25 -11.62
C PRO A 23 -22.45 0.41 -12.90
N SER A 24 -22.35 1.08 -14.03
CA SER A 24 -22.03 0.43 -15.30
C SER A 24 -20.60 0.78 -15.72
N PRO A 25 -19.81 -0.19 -16.20
CA PRO A 25 -18.46 0.09 -16.67
C PRO A 25 -18.49 0.89 -17.98
N GLY A 26 -17.59 1.84 -18.12
CA GLY A 26 -17.29 2.52 -19.37
C GLY A 26 -16.48 1.62 -20.35
N PRO A 27 -16.15 2.12 -21.56
CA PRO A 27 -15.52 1.30 -22.59
C PRO A 27 -14.19 0.64 -22.18
N ASP A 28 -13.37 1.29 -21.37
CA ASP A 28 -12.06 0.82 -20.87
C ASP A 28 -12.10 0.32 -19.43
N GLU A 29 -13.29 0.01 -18.92
CA GLU A 29 -13.51 -0.33 -17.52
C GLU A 29 -14.10 -1.74 -17.35
N VAL A 30 -13.92 -2.26 -16.15
CA VAL A 30 -14.40 -3.57 -15.73
C VAL A 30 -15.26 -3.38 -14.48
N LEU A 31 -16.46 -3.94 -14.47
CA LEU A 31 -17.28 -4.07 -13.27
C LEU A 31 -16.85 -5.33 -12.53
N VAL A 32 -16.40 -5.17 -11.31
CA VAL A 32 -15.96 -6.26 -10.42
C VAL A 32 -16.98 -6.46 -9.31
N HIS A 33 -17.44 -7.68 -9.10
CA HIS A 33 -18.12 -8.12 -7.89
C HIS A 33 -17.05 -8.29 -6.81
N VAL A 34 -17.03 -7.40 -5.82
CA VAL A 34 -15.96 -7.29 -4.83
C VAL A 34 -16.15 -8.33 -3.74
N TYR A 35 -15.09 -9.05 -3.38
CA TYR A 35 -15.05 -10.00 -2.27
C TYR A 35 -14.28 -9.45 -1.08
N ALA A 36 -13.23 -8.70 -1.34
CA ALA A 36 -12.42 -8.05 -0.32
C ALA A 36 -12.00 -6.65 -0.76
N ALA A 37 -12.04 -5.68 0.15
CA ALA A 37 -11.57 -4.32 -0.07
C ALA A 37 -10.64 -3.85 1.05
N GLY A 38 -9.58 -3.14 0.70
CA GLY A 38 -8.61 -2.60 1.66
C GLY A 38 -9.10 -1.32 2.33
N VAL A 39 -8.61 -1.09 3.57
CA VAL A 39 -8.75 0.17 4.30
C VAL A 39 -7.36 0.76 4.52
N ALA A 40 -7.17 2.03 4.20
CA ALA A 40 -5.85 2.62 4.12
C ALA A 40 -5.78 4.08 4.61
N PRO A 41 -4.58 4.57 5.00
CA PRO A 41 -4.41 5.95 5.45
C PRO A 41 -4.86 7.00 4.42
N TRP A 42 -4.66 6.75 3.13
CA TRP A 42 -5.11 7.69 2.08
C TRP A 42 -6.64 7.78 1.98
N ASP A 43 -7.39 6.74 2.33
CA ASP A 43 -8.86 6.82 2.41
C ASP A 43 -9.31 7.81 3.49
N ALA A 44 -8.57 7.89 4.62
CA ALA A 44 -8.82 8.91 5.65
C ALA A 44 -8.53 10.32 5.11
N ILE A 45 -7.43 10.50 4.38
CA ILE A 45 -7.08 11.78 3.73
C ILE A 45 -8.17 12.19 2.73
N ILE A 46 -8.70 11.25 1.95
CA ILE A 46 -9.79 11.48 1.00
C ILE A 46 -11.07 11.90 1.75
N ARG A 47 -11.46 11.15 2.76
CA ARG A 47 -12.64 11.43 3.58
C ARG A 47 -12.57 12.80 4.27
N GLU A 48 -11.36 13.22 4.67
CA GLU A 48 -11.10 14.52 5.30
C GLU A 48 -10.96 15.67 4.29
N GLY A 49 -11.14 15.38 2.98
CA GLY A 49 -11.07 16.39 1.93
C GLY A 49 -9.66 16.96 1.69
N ARG A 50 -8.63 16.26 2.10
CA ARG A 50 -7.21 16.67 2.00
C ARG A 50 -6.48 16.01 0.82
N SER A 51 -7.17 15.20 0.02
CA SER A 51 -6.59 14.59 -1.18
C SER A 51 -6.56 15.58 -2.33
N GLU A 52 -5.44 15.64 -3.04
CA GLU A 52 -5.27 16.49 -4.24
C GLU A 52 -5.79 15.79 -5.51
N VAL A 53 -5.91 14.45 -5.48
CA VAL A 53 -6.26 13.65 -6.67
C VAL A 53 -7.68 13.08 -6.64
N SER A 54 -8.29 13.01 -5.46
CA SER A 54 -9.61 12.40 -5.27
C SER A 54 -10.74 13.43 -5.32
N PRO A 55 -11.95 13.04 -5.74
CA PRO A 55 -13.10 13.94 -5.72
C PRO A 55 -13.52 14.29 -4.30
N GLN A 56 -14.24 15.40 -4.16
CA GLN A 56 -14.90 15.74 -2.91
C GLN A 56 -16.14 14.86 -2.70
N PRO A 57 -16.58 14.63 -1.43
CA PRO A 57 -17.86 13.95 -1.18
C PRO A 57 -19.04 14.62 -1.92
N PRO A 58 -20.05 13.84 -2.33
CA PRO A 58 -20.34 12.44 -1.94
C PRO A 58 -19.55 11.42 -2.78
N LEU A 59 -18.94 10.43 -2.13
CA LEU A 59 -18.19 9.36 -2.80
C LEU A 59 -18.27 8.03 -2.06
N THR A 60 -17.87 6.93 -2.72
CA THR A 60 -17.59 5.62 -2.10
C THR A 60 -16.09 5.53 -1.81
N LEU A 61 -15.71 5.11 -0.60
CA LEU A 61 -14.31 4.98 -0.18
C LEU A 61 -13.63 3.74 -0.79
N GLY A 62 -12.31 3.69 -0.63
CA GLY A 62 -11.45 2.54 -0.93
C GLY A 62 -10.95 2.49 -2.36
N SER A 63 -9.74 1.96 -2.52
CA SER A 63 -9.10 1.74 -3.82
C SER A 63 -8.74 0.29 -4.08
N ASP A 64 -8.11 -0.36 -3.09
CA ASP A 64 -7.64 -1.74 -3.20
C ASP A 64 -8.81 -2.72 -3.12
N LEU A 65 -8.84 -3.69 -4.04
CA LEU A 65 -9.85 -4.74 -4.05
C LEU A 65 -9.34 -6.06 -4.63
N ALA A 66 -10.06 -7.13 -4.30
CA ALA A 66 -10.08 -8.39 -5.04
C ALA A 66 -11.52 -8.86 -5.19
N GLY A 67 -11.79 -9.56 -6.29
CA GLY A 67 -13.12 -10.07 -6.60
C GLY A 67 -13.19 -10.75 -7.96
N VAL A 68 -14.38 -10.84 -8.52
CA VAL A 68 -14.64 -11.50 -9.79
C VAL A 68 -15.24 -10.52 -10.79
N VAL A 69 -14.77 -10.57 -12.02
CA VAL A 69 -15.31 -9.75 -13.11
C VAL A 69 -16.78 -10.12 -13.35
N GLU A 70 -17.66 -9.16 -13.21
CA GLU A 70 -19.09 -9.27 -13.52
C GLU A 70 -19.37 -8.92 -14.98
N ARG A 71 -18.84 -7.79 -15.44
CA ARG A 71 -18.97 -7.29 -16.82
C ARG A 71 -17.74 -6.52 -17.24
N VAL A 72 -17.49 -6.48 -18.54
CA VAL A 72 -16.42 -5.67 -19.16
C VAL A 72 -17.02 -4.63 -20.09
N GLY A 73 -16.37 -3.50 -20.24
CA GLY A 73 -16.69 -2.50 -21.24
C GLY A 73 -16.26 -2.94 -22.65
N ASP A 74 -16.86 -2.34 -23.68
CA ASP A 74 -16.71 -2.77 -25.07
C ASP A 74 -15.27 -2.72 -25.62
N GLY A 75 -14.39 -1.91 -25.04
CA GLY A 75 -12.98 -1.80 -25.41
C GLY A 75 -12.03 -2.72 -24.64
N VAL A 76 -12.52 -3.47 -23.64
CA VAL A 76 -11.68 -4.34 -22.81
C VAL A 76 -11.45 -5.68 -23.48
N THR A 77 -10.20 -6.05 -23.73
CA THR A 77 -9.81 -7.31 -24.38
C THR A 77 -9.07 -8.29 -23.46
N GLY A 78 -8.57 -7.83 -22.31
CA GLY A 78 -7.73 -8.62 -21.39
C GLY A 78 -8.50 -9.38 -20.30
N PHE A 79 -9.80 -9.17 -20.17
CA PHE A 79 -10.65 -9.75 -19.13
C PHE A 79 -11.98 -10.20 -19.69
N ARG A 80 -12.63 -11.14 -18.98
CA ARG A 80 -13.99 -11.63 -19.24
C ARG A 80 -14.74 -11.88 -17.94
N ALA A 81 -16.07 -11.91 -18.01
CA ALA A 81 -16.90 -12.28 -16.87
C ALA A 81 -16.47 -13.65 -16.29
N GLY A 82 -16.39 -13.72 -14.97
CA GLY A 82 -15.92 -14.88 -14.21
C GLY A 82 -14.42 -14.90 -13.89
N ASP A 83 -13.61 -14.01 -14.46
CA ASP A 83 -12.18 -13.91 -14.11
C ASP A 83 -11.99 -13.40 -12.68
N SER A 84 -11.18 -14.09 -11.89
CA SER A 84 -10.74 -13.61 -10.58
C SER A 84 -9.65 -12.55 -10.75
N VAL A 85 -9.86 -11.36 -10.20
CA VAL A 85 -8.98 -10.20 -10.38
C VAL A 85 -8.66 -9.52 -9.05
N TYR A 86 -7.57 -8.76 -9.03
CA TYR A 86 -7.22 -7.84 -7.96
C TYR A 86 -6.50 -6.61 -8.51
N GLY A 87 -6.50 -5.53 -7.76
CA GLY A 87 -5.84 -4.29 -8.14
C GLY A 87 -6.48 -3.08 -7.47
N VAL A 88 -6.56 -1.99 -8.19
CA VAL A 88 -7.19 -0.75 -7.73
C VAL A 88 -8.26 -0.28 -8.71
N THR A 89 -9.23 0.49 -8.21
CA THR A 89 -10.36 0.98 -9.00
C THR A 89 -9.94 1.95 -10.09
N ASN A 90 -9.25 3.03 -9.72
CA ASN A 90 -8.98 4.17 -10.60
C ASN A 90 -7.86 5.07 -10.02
N PRO A 91 -7.34 6.04 -10.79
CA PRO A 91 -6.29 6.96 -10.32
C PRO A 91 -6.71 7.90 -9.19
N GLN A 92 -8.01 7.99 -8.90
CA GLN A 92 -8.54 8.82 -7.82
C GLN A 92 -8.65 8.06 -6.49
N PHE A 93 -8.36 6.76 -6.47
CA PHE A 93 -8.34 5.89 -5.30
C PHE A 93 -9.68 5.82 -4.54
N VAL A 94 -10.80 5.77 -5.26
CA VAL A 94 -12.16 5.70 -4.69
C VAL A 94 -12.99 4.59 -5.32
N GLY A 95 -13.97 4.06 -4.59
CA GLY A 95 -15.00 3.19 -5.15
C GLY A 95 -14.91 1.70 -4.81
N ALA A 96 -13.83 1.20 -4.15
CA ALA A 96 -13.64 -0.23 -3.91
C ALA A 96 -14.50 -0.81 -2.77
N GLN A 97 -14.85 -0.01 -1.78
CA GLN A 97 -15.58 -0.49 -0.60
C GLN A 97 -17.10 -0.55 -0.84
N ALA A 98 -17.50 -1.44 -1.75
CA ALA A 98 -18.86 -1.69 -2.15
C ALA A 98 -19.00 -3.12 -2.69
N GLU A 99 -20.23 -3.63 -2.81
CA GLU A 99 -20.49 -4.96 -3.38
C GLU A 99 -20.03 -5.06 -4.86
N PHE A 100 -20.09 -3.95 -5.59
CA PHE A 100 -19.58 -3.84 -6.96
C PHE A 100 -18.76 -2.57 -7.13
N ALA A 101 -17.66 -2.67 -7.85
CA ALA A 101 -16.77 -1.56 -8.15
C ALA A 101 -16.41 -1.52 -9.63
N VAL A 102 -16.35 -0.31 -10.20
CA VAL A 102 -15.81 -0.10 -11.54
C VAL A 102 -14.32 0.16 -11.43
N CYS A 103 -13.54 -0.62 -12.18
CA CYS A 103 -12.08 -0.53 -12.24
C CYS A 103 -11.61 -0.18 -13.63
N LYS A 104 -10.57 0.65 -13.75
CA LYS A 104 -9.84 0.79 -15.00
C LYS A 104 -9.14 -0.53 -15.34
N SER A 105 -9.29 -1.01 -16.57
CA SER A 105 -8.75 -2.31 -17.00
C SER A 105 -7.23 -2.39 -16.92
N ASN A 106 -6.53 -1.26 -17.05
CA ASN A 106 -5.07 -1.16 -16.92
C ASN A 106 -4.56 -1.01 -15.48
N MET A 107 -5.45 -1.09 -14.48
CA MET A 107 -5.10 -0.98 -13.05
C MET A 107 -5.47 -2.23 -12.23
N ILE A 108 -5.90 -3.28 -12.90
CA ILE A 108 -6.17 -4.60 -12.32
C ILE A 108 -5.40 -5.69 -13.08
N THR A 109 -5.30 -6.88 -12.50
CA THR A 109 -4.75 -8.07 -13.15
C THR A 109 -5.46 -9.33 -12.64
N LEU A 110 -5.23 -10.46 -13.31
CA LEU A 110 -5.70 -11.76 -12.82
C LEU A 110 -5.07 -12.06 -11.46
N LYS A 111 -5.87 -12.52 -10.53
CA LYS A 111 -5.43 -12.91 -9.20
C LYS A 111 -4.60 -14.19 -9.28
N PRO A 112 -3.37 -14.26 -8.71
CA PRO A 112 -2.59 -15.49 -8.69
C PRO A 112 -3.27 -16.54 -7.80
N GLY A 113 -3.21 -17.80 -8.23
CA GLY A 113 -3.89 -18.89 -7.54
C GLY A 113 -3.36 -19.21 -6.13
N VAL A 114 -2.21 -18.67 -5.78
CA VAL A 114 -1.59 -18.84 -4.45
C VAL A 114 -2.16 -17.89 -3.38
N LEU A 115 -2.95 -16.90 -3.77
CA LEU A 115 -3.55 -15.91 -2.87
C LEU A 115 -5.07 -16.11 -2.74
N ASP A 116 -5.58 -15.98 -1.52
CA ASP A 116 -7.02 -15.79 -1.30
C ASP A 116 -7.43 -14.33 -1.63
N ASP A 117 -8.73 -14.01 -1.53
CA ASP A 117 -9.22 -12.68 -1.91
C ASP A 117 -8.82 -11.59 -0.91
N LEU A 118 -8.72 -11.92 0.38
CA LEU A 118 -8.25 -10.97 1.40
C LEU A 118 -6.76 -10.65 1.20
N GLU A 119 -5.95 -11.66 0.95
CA GLU A 119 -4.53 -11.52 0.67
C GLU A 119 -4.31 -10.68 -0.59
N ALA A 120 -5.00 -11.02 -1.69
CA ALA A 120 -4.89 -10.32 -2.95
C ALA A 120 -5.35 -8.85 -2.83
N GLY A 121 -6.53 -8.61 -2.23
CA GLY A 121 -7.07 -7.26 -2.03
C GLY A 121 -6.26 -6.42 -1.03
N SER A 122 -5.39 -7.06 -0.21
CA SER A 122 -4.53 -6.33 0.73
C SER A 122 -3.29 -5.71 0.09
N ALA A 123 -2.89 -6.20 -1.08
CA ALA A 123 -1.56 -5.97 -1.63
C ALA A 123 -1.40 -4.75 -2.56
N PRO A 124 -2.36 -4.36 -3.44
CA PRO A 124 -2.07 -3.58 -4.63
C PRO A 124 -1.24 -2.33 -4.37
N VAL A 125 -1.80 -1.32 -3.70
CA VAL A 125 -1.10 -0.04 -3.50
C VAL A 125 0.17 -0.22 -2.69
N ILE A 126 0.12 -0.96 -1.57
CA ILE A 126 1.27 -1.04 -0.64
C ILE A 126 2.44 -1.84 -1.22
N ALA A 127 2.18 -2.91 -1.97
CA ALA A 127 3.23 -3.71 -2.58
C ALA A 127 3.82 -3.01 -3.81
N VAL A 128 2.99 -2.36 -4.65
CA VAL A 128 3.48 -1.53 -5.76
C VAL A 128 4.31 -0.36 -5.24
N THR A 129 3.88 0.31 -4.17
CA THR A 129 4.68 1.37 -3.53
C THR A 129 6.07 0.87 -3.14
N ALA A 130 6.16 -0.27 -2.43
CA ALA A 130 7.45 -0.84 -2.02
C ALA A 130 8.32 -1.18 -3.24
N TRP A 131 7.73 -1.76 -4.28
CA TRP A 131 8.41 -2.10 -5.52
C TRP A 131 8.97 -0.86 -6.23
N GLN A 132 8.15 0.21 -6.36
CA GLN A 132 8.57 1.47 -6.96
C GLN A 132 9.71 2.12 -6.17
N MET A 133 9.61 2.15 -4.83
CA MET A 133 10.68 2.70 -3.99
C MET A 133 12.03 2.04 -4.26
N ILE A 134 12.05 0.70 -4.30
CA ILE A 134 13.29 -0.08 -4.42
C ILE A 134 13.83 -0.04 -5.85
N PHE A 135 13.00 -0.38 -6.84
CA PHE A 135 13.48 -0.72 -8.18
C PHE A 135 13.36 0.43 -9.18
N GLU A 136 12.32 1.27 -9.09
CA GLU A 136 12.17 2.40 -10.00
C GLU A 136 12.94 3.63 -9.54
N TYR A 137 12.74 4.05 -8.28
CA TYR A 137 13.30 5.31 -7.79
C TYR A 137 14.70 5.15 -7.18
N ALA A 138 14.87 4.24 -6.23
CA ALA A 138 16.19 3.98 -5.66
C ALA A 138 17.12 3.25 -6.64
N GLN A 139 16.56 2.47 -7.56
CA GLN A 139 17.28 1.65 -8.53
C GLN A 139 18.27 0.70 -7.85
N SER A 140 17.87 0.19 -6.69
CA SER A 140 18.68 -0.70 -5.87
C SER A 140 18.83 -2.07 -6.53
N LYS A 141 20.02 -2.65 -6.40
CA LYS A 141 20.40 -3.91 -7.01
C LYS A 141 21.12 -4.82 -6.01
N ARG A 142 21.33 -6.06 -6.40
CA ARG A 142 22.11 -7.04 -5.61
C ARG A 142 23.43 -6.44 -5.11
N GLY A 143 23.68 -6.56 -3.82
CA GLY A 143 24.86 -6.06 -3.14
C GLY A 143 24.74 -4.64 -2.58
N ASP A 144 23.72 -3.88 -2.95
CA ASP A 144 23.41 -2.60 -2.31
C ASP A 144 22.87 -2.82 -0.90
N THR A 145 22.96 -1.79 -0.07
CA THR A 145 22.38 -1.73 1.28
C THR A 145 21.28 -0.67 1.29
N VAL A 146 20.06 -1.05 1.67
CA VAL A 146 18.95 -0.11 1.83
C VAL A 146 18.53 0.00 3.29
N LEU A 147 18.23 1.21 3.73
CA LEU A 147 17.61 1.48 5.03
C LEU A 147 16.12 1.74 4.84
N VAL A 148 15.29 1.01 5.57
CA VAL A 148 13.83 1.15 5.52
C VAL A 148 13.35 1.77 6.83
N VAL A 149 12.93 3.03 6.78
CA VAL A 149 12.33 3.74 7.92
C VAL A 149 10.85 3.38 8.01
N GLY A 150 10.43 2.78 9.13
CA GLY A 150 9.07 2.21 9.27
C GLY A 150 8.93 0.80 8.69
N ALA A 151 10.00 0.01 8.77
CA ALA A 151 10.12 -1.33 8.19
C ALA A 151 9.02 -2.32 8.63
N ALA A 152 8.46 -2.18 9.83
CA ALA A 152 7.42 -3.06 10.35
C ALA A 152 5.99 -2.67 9.91
N GLY A 153 5.82 -1.56 9.19
CA GLY A 153 4.55 -1.14 8.59
C GLY A 153 4.18 -1.96 7.35
N ASN A 154 2.99 -1.70 6.79
CA ASN A 154 2.48 -2.47 5.65
C ASN A 154 3.38 -2.36 4.40
N VAL A 155 3.76 -1.15 4.00
CA VAL A 155 4.69 -0.95 2.86
C VAL A 155 6.09 -1.45 3.22
N GLY A 156 6.57 -1.14 4.45
CA GLY A 156 7.90 -1.53 4.91
C GLY A 156 8.13 -3.04 4.91
N ALA A 157 7.12 -3.81 5.31
CA ALA A 157 7.21 -5.28 5.31
C ALA A 157 7.37 -5.85 3.89
N TYR A 158 6.71 -5.26 2.88
CA TYR A 158 6.96 -5.62 1.48
C TYR A 158 8.34 -5.19 1.01
N ALA A 159 8.77 -3.97 1.38
CA ALA A 159 10.10 -3.48 1.01
C ALA A 159 11.21 -4.38 1.56
N VAL A 160 11.11 -4.80 2.82
CA VAL A 160 12.08 -5.76 3.41
C VAL A 160 12.12 -7.06 2.62
N GLN A 161 10.96 -7.70 2.39
CA GLN A 161 10.88 -8.98 1.67
C GLN A 161 11.43 -8.88 0.23
N MET A 162 11.04 -7.83 -0.50
CA MET A 162 11.48 -7.61 -1.88
C MET A 162 12.98 -7.36 -1.97
N ALA A 163 13.52 -6.52 -1.09
CA ALA A 163 14.94 -6.24 -1.04
C ALA A 163 15.76 -7.51 -0.72
N VAL A 164 15.40 -8.22 0.34
CA VAL A 164 16.08 -9.46 0.77
C VAL A 164 16.04 -10.52 -0.34
N SER A 165 14.85 -10.77 -0.94
CA SER A 165 14.71 -11.76 -2.02
C SER A 165 15.48 -11.40 -3.30
N SER A 166 15.87 -10.12 -3.45
CA SER A 166 16.68 -9.61 -4.55
C SER A 166 18.18 -9.56 -4.23
N GLY A 167 18.59 -9.97 -3.02
CA GLY A 167 19.99 -9.97 -2.60
C GLY A 167 20.51 -8.58 -2.21
N ILE A 168 19.60 -7.69 -1.79
CA ILE A 168 19.89 -6.37 -1.22
C ILE A 168 19.94 -6.53 0.30
N THR A 169 20.95 -5.93 0.95
CA THR A 169 21.07 -5.90 2.40
C THR A 169 20.09 -4.90 2.98
N VAL A 170 19.31 -5.30 4.00
CA VAL A 170 18.29 -4.45 4.62
C VAL A 170 18.70 -4.04 6.02
N VAL A 171 18.72 -2.73 6.24
CA VAL A 171 18.76 -2.10 7.56
C VAL A 171 17.35 -1.62 7.87
N ALA A 172 16.70 -2.20 8.87
CA ALA A 172 15.33 -1.88 9.26
C ALA A 172 15.32 -0.90 10.43
N VAL A 173 14.55 0.19 10.31
CA VAL A 173 14.26 1.09 11.44
C VAL A 173 12.82 0.88 11.87
N ALA A 174 12.62 0.42 13.11
CA ALA A 174 11.31 0.11 13.67
C ALA A 174 11.35 0.18 15.21
N ARG A 175 10.24 -0.10 15.88
CA ARG A 175 10.21 -0.23 17.34
C ARG A 175 10.78 -1.57 17.79
N GLN A 176 11.40 -1.63 18.97
CA GLN A 176 12.02 -2.84 19.50
C GLN A 176 11.06 -4.05 19.51
N LYS A 177 9.78 -3.85 19.80
CA LYS A 177 8.76 -4.91 19.78
C LYS A 177 8.57 -5.59 18.41
N ASP A 178 9.14 -5.04 17.36
CA ASP A 178 8.99 -5.52 15.99
C ASP A 178 10.19 -6.39 15.52
N ASP A 179 11.19 -6.59 16.36
CA ASP A 179 12.45 -7.28 16.06
C ASP A 179 12.24 -8.70 15.47
N ASP A 180 11.50 -9.53 16.19
CA ASP A 180 11.28 -10.93 15.76
C ASP A 180 10.55 -11.00 14.43
N PHE A 181 9.63 -10.06 14.19
CA PHE A 181 8.95 -9.96 12.93
C PHE A 181 9.91 -9.60 11.81
N LEU A 182 10.72 -8.56 11.98
CA LEU A 182 11.68 -8.12 10.97
C LEU A 182 12.77 -9.13 10.68
N ARG A 183 13.25 -9.85 11.70
CA ARG A 183 14.19 -10.97 11.52
C ARG A 183 13.58 -12.08 10.68
N LYS A 184 12.30 -12.43 10.90
CA LYS A 184 11.59 -13.43 10.09
C LYS A 184 11.42 -12.98 8.64
N LEU A 185 11.32 -11.68 8.36
CA LEU A 185 11.31 -11.13 7.01
C LEU A 185 12.71 -11.09 6.36
N GLY A 186 13.78 -11.34 7.12
CA GLY A 186 15.16 -11.39 6.64
C GLY A 186 15.93 -10.08 6.79
N ALA A 187 15.47 -9.11 7.59
CA ALA A 187 16.23 -7.90 7.87
C ALA A 187 17.60 -8.23 8.50
N ASN A 188 18.66 -7.65 7.96
CA ASN A 188 20.03 -7.93 8.36
C ASN A 188 20.44 -7.19 9.63
N VAL A 189 20.03 -5.93 9.73
CA VAL A 189 20.28 -5.05 10.89
C VAL A 189 18.94 -4.40 11.28
N ILE A 190 18.69 -4.29 12.57
CA ILE A 190 17.49 -3.62 13.10
C ILE A 190 17.95 -2.52 14.05
N ALA A 191 17.52 -1.29 13.78
CA ALA A 191 17.72 -0.13 14.63
C ALA A 191 16.38 0.31 15.24
N HIS A 192 16.39 0.77 16.49
CA HIS A 192 15.17 1.04 17.22
C HIS A 192 14.82 2.53 17.20
N SER A 193 13.64 2.87 16.66
CA SER A 193 13.11 4.23 16.60
C SER A 193 12.59 4.76 17.95
N ASP A 194 12.41 3.90 18.94
CA ASP A 194 11.98 4.19 20.31
C ASP A 194 13.12 4.18 21.33
N GLY A 195 14.37 4.05 20.85
CA GLY A 195 15.58 4.12 21.67
C GLY A 195 16.24 5.52 21.64
N PRO A 196 17.13 5.81 22.59
CA PRO A 196 17.80 7.12 22.69
C PRO A 196 18.77 7.42 21.54
N ASP A 197 19.18 6.42 20.77
CA ASP A 197 20.22 6.55 19.74
C ASP A 197 19.93 5.64 18.52
N VAL A 198 18.97 6.02 17.70
CA VAL A 198 18.66 5.30 16.42
C VAL A 198 19.90 5.23 15.51
N VAL A 199 20.88 6.10 15.68
CA VAL A 199 21.85 6.47 14.65
C VAL A 199 23.28 6.03 14.94
N ARG A 200 23.65 5.76 16.20
CA ARG A 200 25.08 5.59 16.55
C ARG A 200 25.78 4.40 15.88
N GLU A 201 25.04 3.43 15.40
CA GLU A 201 25.58 2.19 14.84
C GLU A 201 25.05 1.80 13.45
N LEU A 202 24.38 2.73 12.74
CA LEU A 202 23.90 2.42 11.40
C LEU A 202 25.06 2.30 10.41
N PRO A 203 25.11 1.23 9.60
CA PRO A 203 26.08 1.14 8.50
C PRO A 203 25.75 2.19 7.43
N GLN A 204 26.73 2.56 6.62
CA GLN A 204 26.49 3.42 5.45
C GLN A 204 25.62 2.70 4.43
N VAL A 205 24.53 3.36 3.96
CA VAL A 205 23.54 2.78 3.06
C VAL A 205 23.51 3.49 1.71
N ASP A 206 23.14 2.75 0.66
CA ASP A 206 23.05 3.26 -0.70
C ASP A 206 21.74 4.02 -0.94
N ALA A 207 20.67 3.59 -0.25
CA ALA A 207 19.36 4.26 -0.31
C ALA A 207 18.63 4.22 1.03
N ILE A 208 17.76 5.22 1.24
CA ILE A 208 16.78 5.29 2.33
C ILE A 208 15.39 5.26 1.72
N LEU A 209 14.55 4.34 2.20
CA LEU A 209 13.14 4.22 1.89
C LEU A 209 12.35 4.73 3.10
N ASP A 210 11.79 5.91 2.98
CA ASP A 210 11.12 6.60 4.10
C ASP A 210 9.60 6.44 4.05
N LEU A 211 9.05 5.85 5.12
CA LEU A 211 7.62 5.60 5.33
C LEU A 211 7.08 6.27 6.59
N VAL A 212 7.89 7.11 7.24
CA VAL A 212 7.54 7.75 8.53
C VAL A 212 7.77 9.26 8.52
N GLY A 213 8.88 9.71 7.94
CA GLY A 213 9.28 11.12 7.94
C GLY A 213 9.80 11.61 9.30
N GLY A 214 9.77 12.93 9.47
CA GLY A 214 10.05 13.60 10.73
C GLY A 214 11.46 13.37 11.27
N GLU A 215 11.59 13.37 12.60
CA GLU A 215 12.86 13.27 13.31
C GLU A 215 13.56 11.93 13.03
N THR A 216 12.81 10.82 12.95
CA THR A 216 13.38 9.49 12.64
C THR A 216 14.10 9.50 11.29
N LEU A 217 13.52 10.13 10.25
CA LEU A 217 14.18 10.28 8.97
C LEU A 217 15.42 11.14 9.07
N GLN A 218 15.36 12.29 9.75
CA GLN A 218 16.51 13.20 9.90
C GLN A 218 17.71 12.50 10.56
N GLN A 219 17.44 11.70 11.56
CA GLN A 219 18.46 10.87 12.21
C GLN A 219 19.00 9.81 11.24
N ALA A 220 18.11 9.04 10.57
CA ALA A 220 18.49 7.99 9.63
C ALA A 220 19.31 8.52 8.44
N ALA A 221 19.09 9.76 8.02
CA ALA A 221 19.76 10.39 6.89
C ALA A 221 21.29 10.51 7.06
N THR A 222 21.80 10.44 8.30
CA THR A 222 23.25 10.43 8.57
C THR A 222 23.95 9.15 8.06
N ALA A 223 23.20 8.05 7.94
CA ALA A 223 23.68 6.78 7.41
C ALA A 223 23.72 6.75 5.86
N LEU A 224 23.14 7.73 5.18
CA LEU A 224 23.10 7.74 3.72
C LEU A 224 24.49 8.10 3.14
N LYS A 225 25.01 7.27 2.26
CA LYS A 225 26.27 7.54 1.53
C LYS A 225 26.19 8.87 0.77
N GLN A 226 27.34 9.42 0.43
CA GLN A 226 27.38 10.58 -0.46
C GLN A 226 26.69 10.24 -1.80
N ARG A 227 25.81 11.11 -2.28
CA ARG A 227 24.98 10.89 -3.46
C ARG A 227 24.04 9.66 -3.37
N GLY A 228 23.79 9.13 -2.17
CA GLY A 228 22.79 8.09 -1.95
C GLY A 228 21.39 8.58 -2.27
N LYS A 229 20.44 7.67 -2.42
CA LYS A 229 19.06 7.97 -2.79
C LYS A 229 18.16 8.07 -1.55
N LEU A 230 17.31 9.09 -1.49
CA LEU A 230 16.25 9.19 -0.49
C LEU A 230 14.89 9.17 -1.21
N ILE A 231 14.10 8.15 -0.92
CA ILE A 231 12.77 7.97 -1.49
C ILE A 231 11.75 8.01 -0.36
N SER A 232 10.80 8.95 -0.42
CA SER A 232 9.73 9.11 0.58
C SER A 232 8.35 9.02 -0.05
N VAL A 233 7.39 8.46 0.70
CA VAL A 233 5.96 8.47 0.37
C VAL A 233 5.13 9.21 1.42
N VAL A 234 5.80 9.89 2.36
CA VAL A 234 5.15 10.64 3.43
C VAL A 234 4.89 12.08 3.01
N SER A 235 5.95 12.75 2.54
CA SER A 235 5.91 14.11 1.99
C SER A 235 7.22 14.42 1.28
N GLN A 236 7.24 15.53 0.55
CA GLN A 236 8.49 16.04 0.00
C GLN A 236 9.37 16.52 1.18
N GLN A 237 10.37 15.71 1.51
CA GLN A 237 11.28 15.97 2.62
C GLN A 237 12.42 16.89 2.18
N SER A 238 12.91 17.70 3.10
CA SER A 238 14.20 18.39 2.94
C SER A 238 15.21 17.84 3.93
N LEU A 239 16.45 17.69 3.50
CA LEU A 239 17.58 17.36 4.35
C LEU A 239 18.53 18.54 4.42
N PRO A 240 18.35 19.50 5.35
CA PRO A 240 19.11 20.75 5.36
C PRO A 240 20.63 20.58 5.37
N ASN A 241 21.11 19.50 6.00
CA ASN A 241 22.51 19.17 6.15
C ASN A 241 23.07 18.25 5.02
N ARG A 242 22.26 17.89 4.03
CA ARG A 242 22.61 16.94 2.95
C ARG A 242 22.24 17.51 1.58
N LYS A 243 22.93 18.58 1.18
CA LYS A 243 22.72 19.25 -0.12
C LYS A 243 23.12 18.40 -1.34
N ASP A 244 23.82 17.29 -1.10
CA ASP A 244 24.21 16.28 -2.08
C ASP A 244 23.11 15.28 -2.39
N VAL A 245 22.00 15.31 -1.67
CA VAL A 245 20.84 14.41 -1.81
C VAL A 245 19.66 15.19 -2.32
N ASP A 246 19.05 14.69 -3.40
CA ASP A 246 17.77 15.19 -3.94
C ASP A 246 16.66 14.20 -3.56
N PRO A 247 15.83 14.49 -2.55
CA PRO A 247 14.78 13.59 -2.11
C PRO A 247 13.68 13.43 -3.14
N VAL A 248 13.30 12.19 -3.43
CA VAL A 248 12.17 11.86 -4.32
C VAL A 248 10.93 11.60 -3.49
N PHE A 249 9.85 12.34 -3.77
CA PHE A 249 8.50 12.05 -3.29
C PHE A 249 7.63 11.63 -4.48
N PHE A 250 6.78 10.61 -4.31
CA PHE A 250 5.88 10.15 -5.37
C PHE A 250 4.57 9.60 -4.79
N TYR A 251 3.53 9.59 -5.63
CA TYR A 251 2.31 8.83 -5.41
C TYR A 251 2.40 7.47 -6.11
N ALA A 252 1.88 6.43 -5.48
CA ALA A 252 1.89 5.09 -6.08
C ALA A 252 1.14 5.08 -7.41
N ASP A 253 1.79 4.54 -8.44
CA ASP A 253 1.21 4.34 -9.77
C ASP A 253 0.96 2.84 -9.98
N VAL A 254 -0.27 2.40 -9.71
CA VAL A 254 -0.66 1.00 -9.85
C VAL A 254 -1.08 0.71 -11.28
N THR A 255 -0.35 -0.17 -11.94
CA THR A 255 -0.63 -0.62 -13.31
C THR A 255 -0.69 -2.13 -13.40
N THR A 256 -1.39 -2.66 -14.41
CA THR A 256 -1.42 -4.11 -14.69
C THR A 256 -0.01 -4.70 -14.79
N ALA A 257 0.92 -4.02 -15.45
CA ALA A 257 2.29 -4.51 -15.59
C ALA A 257 3.01 -4.66 -14.24
N ARG A 258 2.87 -3.69 -13.32
CA ARG A 258 3.46 -3.78 -11.97
C ARG A 258 2.79 -4.87 -11.13
N LEU A 259 1.47 -5.02 -11.24
CA LEU A 259 0.74 -6.10 -10.57
C LEU A 259 1.15 -7.48 -11.08
N GLN A 260 1.38 -7.64 -12.39
CA GLN A 260 1.89 -8.88 -12.97
C GLN A 260 3.30 -9.22 -12.47
N PHE A 261 4.17 -8.23 -12.31
CA PHE A 261 5.46 -8.44 -11.67
C PHE A 261 5.32 -8.91 -10.21
N LEU A 262 4.38 -8.34 -9.46
CA LEU A 262 4.07 -8.81 -8.12
C LEU A 262 3.54 -10.24 -8.11
N ASN A 263 2.72 -10.64 -9.10
CA ASN A 263 2.24 -12.01 -9.24
C ASN A 263 3.41 -13.00 -9.31
N GLU A 264 4.45 -12.70 -10.11
CA GLU A 264 5.63 -13.56 -10.17
C GLU A 264 6.35 -13.67 -8.80
N MET A 265 6.35 -12.61 -8.01
CA MET A 265 6.96 -12.64 -6.69
C MET A 265 6.13 -13.45 -5.69
N PHE A 266 4.79 -13.34 -5.72
CA PHE A 266 3.88 -14.15 -4.92
C PHE A 266 3.98 -15.64 -5.27
N GLU A 267 3.89 -15.98 -6.55
CA GLU A 267 3.94 -17.37 -7.03
C GLU A 267 5.26 -18.06 -6.70
N ARG A 268 6.36 -17.31 -6.67
CA ARG A 268 7.68 -17.81 -6.26
C ARG A 268 7.91 -17.79 -4.75
N GLY A 269 6.94 -17.37 -3.95
CA GLY A 269 7.05 -17.25 -2.49
C GLY A 269 8.10 -16.23 -2.02
N ARG A 270 8.45 -15.24 -2.86
CA ARG A 270 9.43 -14.19 -2.53
C ARG A 270 8.87 -13.10 -1.65
N ILE A 271 7.56 -12.90 -1.72
CA ILE A 271 6.80 -11.99 -0.89
C ILE A 271 5.51 -12.67 -0.44
N THR A 272 5.06 -12.34 0.76
CA THR A 272 3.82 -12.85 1.36
C THR A 272 2.98 -11.67 1.81
N PRO A 273 1.69 -11.62 1.46
CA PRO A 273 0.77 -10.61 1.95
C PRO A 273 0.60 -10.71 3.46
N ARG A 274 0.20 -9.60 4.06
CA ARG A 274 -0.14 -9.61 5.48
C ARG A 274 -1.48 -8.94 5.71
N VAL A 275 -2.48 -9.78 5.89
CA VAL A 275 -3.82 -9.37 6.32
C VAL A 275 -3.80 -9.20 7.85
N GLY A 276 -4.30 -8.08 8.33
CA GLY A 276 -4.53 -7.79 9.74
C GLY A 276 -5.97 -8.06 10.13
N SER A 277 -6.60 -7.10 10.80
CA SER A 277 -8.00 -7.23 11.18
C SER A 277 -8.93 -7.23 9.97
N VAL A 278 -9.88 -8.16 9.95
CA VAL A 278 -10.89 -8.31 8.91
C VAL A 278 -12.27 -8.03 9.52
N LEU A 279 -13.00 -7.11 8.93
CA LEU A 279 -14.35 -6.73 9.35
C LEU A 279 -15.34 -6.91 8.20
N PRO A 280 -16.63 -7.15 8.46
CA PRO A 280 -17.65 -7.11 7.41
C PRO A 280 -17.80 -5.67 6.86
N LEU A 281 -18.33 -5.54 5.65
CA LEU A 281 -18.53 -4.23 4.99
C LEU A 281 -19.36 -3.27 5.86
N GLU A 282 -20.34 -3.80 6.57
CA GLU A 282 -21.22 -3.05 7.46
C GLU A 282 -20.49 -2.39 8.64
N GLU A 283 -19.34 -2.92 9.01
CA GLU A 283 -18.51 -2.39 10.10
C GLU A 283 -17.38 -1.45 9.57
N ALA A 284 -17.53 -0.90 8.39
CA ALA A 284 -16.51 -0.04 7.79
C ALA A 284 -16.11 1.13 8.71
N ARG A 285 -17.06 1.80 9.39
CA ARG A 285 -16.73 2.85 10.36
C ARG A 285 -15.73 2.34 11.41
N ARG A 286 -15.96 1.13 11.95
CA ARG A 286 -15.07 0.51 12.93
C ARG A 286 -13.68 0.25 12.35
N ALA A 287 -13.59 -0.17 11.10
CA ALA A 287 -12.30 -0.37 10.42
C ALA A 287 -11.48 0.94 10.35
N TYR A 288 -12.14 2.07 10.12
CA TYR A 288 -11.46 3.38 10.15
C TYR A 288 -11.10 3.87 11.55
N GLU A 289 -11.84 3.47 12.59
CA GLU A 289 -11.44 3.71 13.98
C GLU A 289 -10.19 2.90 14.36
N LEU A 290 -10.06 1.64 13.87
CA LEU A 290 -8.86 0.85 14.01
C LEU A 290 -7.68 1.52 13.29
N LEU A 291 -7.89 2.01 12.07
CA LEU A 291 -6.88 2.75 11.31
C LEU A 291 -6.43 4.03 12.05
N ALA A 292 -7.33 4.71 12.75
CA ALA A 292 -7.04 5.92 13.52
C ALA A 292 -6.27 5.68 14.83
N GLY A 293 -5.95 4.43 15.17
CA GLY A 293 -5.10 4.09 16.31
C GLY A 293 -5.73 3.20 17.38
N ALA A 294 -6.97 2.75 17.20
CA ALA A 294 -7.51 1.71 18.08
C ALA A 294 -6.71 0.40 17.90
N PRO A 295 -6.56 -0.43 18.96
CA PRO A 295 -5.82 -1.68 18.88
C PRO A 295 -6.36 -2.59 17.77
N HIS A 296 -5.46 -3.11 16.93
CA HIS A 296 -5.80 -4.03 15.85
C HIS A 296 -4.63 -4.97 15.54
N ASP A 297 -4.92 -6.05 14.84
CA ASP A 297 -3.90 -6.99 14.38
C ASP A 297 -2.97 -6.34 13.36
N ARG A 298 -1.69 -6.73 13.42
CA ARG A 298 -0.67 -6.23 12.49
C ARG A 298 -0.98 -6.69 11.06
N GLY A 299 -0.97 -5.77 10.13
CA GLY A 299 -1.22 -6.00 8.71
C GLY A 299 -2.24 -5.02 8.15
N LYS A 300 -2.60 -5.19 6.90
CA LYS A 300 -3.63 -4.37 6.24
C LYS A 300 -5.00 -4.67 6.85
N ILE A 301 -5.73 -3.63 7.23
CA ILE A 301 -7.13 -3.75 7.63
C ILE A 301 -7.95 -4.00 6.38
N MET A 302 -8.83 -4.99 6.42
CA MET A 302 -9.63 -5.42 5.28
C MET A 302 -11.12 -5.39 5.62
N LEU A 303 -11.93 -5.08 4.63
CA LEU A 303 -13.37 -5.32 4.64
C LEU A 303 -13.65 -6.57 3.82
N ARG A 304 -14.31 -7.54 4.45
CA ARG A 304 -14.92 -8.68 3.76
C ARG A 304 -16.26 -8.21 3.23
N VAL A 305 -16.42 -8.24 1.92
CA VAL A 305 -17.64 -7.79 1.24
C VAL A 305 -18.56 -8.99 1.00
N ARG A 306 -17.97 -10.17 0.74
CA ARG A 306 -18.70 -11.42 0.54
C ARG A 306 -18.01 -12.60 1.25
#